data_c779baf3e80b5d1220a4a07e207b2764
#
_entry.id   c779baf3e80b5d1220a4a07e207b2764
#
_cell.length_a   1.000
_cell.length_b   1.000
_cell.length_c   1.000
_cell.angle_alpha   90.00
_cell.angle_beta   90.00
_cell.angle_gamma   90.00
#
_symmetry.space_group_name_H-M   'P 1'
#
loop_
_entity.id
_entity.type
_entity.pdbx_description
1 polymer ?
#
loop_
_entity_poly.entity_id
_entity_poly.type
_entity_poly.pdbx_seq_one_letter_code
_entity_poly.pdbx_strand_id
1 'polypeptide(L)'
;EISSDILEKAGKAQLPAAFIVQEELADKVVAEPGDSEYNFFSFMMNYYFVPVKAGVIGSGNYYPEPDVETAVLKLFPNRERHGVDSEDEEKFLEFAKGMFTHKRKKVRNAFVDARNILSIGKDEAKKIRDELSHSEKRVNQLEIVEMKELYQDFEAKNL
;
A
#
# COMPACT_ATOMS: atom_id res chain seq x y z
N GLU A 1 -20.46 2.76 -5.46
CA GLU A 1 -19.12 2.96 -4.88
C GLU A 1 -18.26 1.78 -5.26
N ILE A 2 -17.11 2.04 -5.89
CA ILE A 2 -16.16 0.96 -6.26
C ILE A 2 -15.50 0.51 -4.97
N SER A 3 -15.71 -0.73 -4.58
CA SER A 3 -15.08 -1.28 -3.39
C SER A 3 -13.59 -1.54 -3.62
N SER A 4 -12.77 -1.42 -2.58
CA SER A 4 -11.36 -1.81 -2.59
C SER A 4 -11.15 -3.25 -3.08
N ASP A 5 -12.14 -4.13 -2.83
CA ASP A 5 -12.12 -5.53 -3.25
C ASP A 5 -12.11 -5.70 -4.77
N ILE A 6 -12.83 -4.83 -5.50
CA ILE A 6 -12.83 -4.86 -6.98
C ILE A 6 -11.47 -4.46 -7.52
N LEU A 7 -10.87 -3.42 -6.93
CA LEU A 7 -9.56 -2.94 -7.32
C LEU A 7 -8.47 -3.97 -7.03
N GLU A 8 -8.52 -4.62 -5.86
CA GLU A 8 -7.61 -5.71 -5.51
C GLU A 8 -7.74 -6.90 -6.46
N LYS A 9 -8.97 -7.34 -6.75
CA LYS A 9 -9.21 -8.42 -7.72
C LYS A 9 -8.70 -8.08 -9.11
N ALA A 10 -8.91 -6.86 -9.59
CA ALA A 10 -8.36 -6.41 -10.87
C ALA A 10 -6.82 -6.42 -10.85
N GLY A 11 -6.20 -6.03 -9.72
CA GLY A 11 -4.76 -6.09 -9.52
C GLY A 11 -4.20 -7.51 -9.59
N LYS A 12 -4.80 -8.43 -8.85
CA LYS A 12 -4.43 -9.85 -8.87
C LYS A 12 -4.57 -10.45 -10.27
N ALA A 13 -5.62 -10.06 -11.01
CA ALA A 13 -5.86 -10.52 -12.38
C ALA A 13 -4.96 -9.82 -13.42
N GLN A 14 -4.17 -8.81 -13.04
CA GLN A 14 -3.31 -8.02 -13.94
C GLN A 14 -4.07 -7.42 -15.15
N LEU A 15 -5.29 -6.95 -14.91
CA LEU A 15 -6.13 -6.35 -15.93
C LEU A 15 -6.01 -4.81 -15.88
N PRO A 16 -5.80 -4.15 -17.03
CA PRO A 16 -5.92 -2.70 -17.07
C PRO A 16 -7.38 -2.30 -16.80
N ALA A 17 -7.55 -1.19 -16.10
CA ALA A 17 -8.87 -0.70 -15.74
C ALA A 17 -8.94 0.83 -15.80
N ALA A 18 -10.16 1.35 -16.01
CA ALA A 18 -10.45 2.77 -15.89
C ALA A 18 -11.77 2.94 -15.14
N PHE A 19 -11.78 3.87 -14.18
CA PHE A 19 -12.92 4.14 -13.32
C PHE A 19 -13.16 5.64 -13.20
N ILE A 20 -14.43 6.01 -13.00
CA ILE A 20 -14.77 7.32 -12.47
C ILE A 20 -15.02 7.13 -10.98
N VAL A 21 -14.24 7.78 -10.15
CA VAL A 21 -14.28 7.66 -8.69
C VAL A 21 -14.35 9.06 -8.06
N GLN A 22 -14.69 9.14 -6.77
CA GLN A 22 -14.52 10.39 -6.02
C GLN A 22 -13.07 10.86 -6.10
N GLU A 23 -12.85 12.17 -6.24
CA GLU A 23 -11.50 12.73 -6.39
C GLU A 23 -10.58 12.35 -5.23
N GLU A 24 -11.09 12.40 -3.99
CA GLU A 24 -10.35 11.97 -2.79
C GLU A 24 -9.86 10.52 -2.87
N LEU A 25 -10.66 9.62 -3.45
CA LEU A 25 -10.24 8.23 -3.64
C LEU A 25 -9.15 8.12 -4.70
N ALA A 26 -9.26 8.89 -5.79
CA ALA A 26 -8.22 8.93 -6.81
C ALA A 26 -6.89 9.44 -6.22
N ASP A 27 -6.92 10.50 -5.39
CA ASP A 27 -5.74 11.04 -4.72
C ASP A 27 -5.09 10.02 -3.79
N LYS A 28 -5.88 9.26 -3.05
CA LYS A 28 -5.36 8.13 -2.22
C LYS A 28 -4.71 7.03 -3.06
N VAL A 29 -5.27 6.72 -4.23
CA VAL A 29 -4.73 5.68 -5.11
C VAL A 29 -3.40 6.08 -5.71
N VAL A 30 -3.26 7.35 -6.15
CA VAL A 30 -2.03 7.83 -6.81
C VAL A 30 -0.99 8.37 -5.81
N ALA A 31 -1.30 8.38 -4.51
CA ALA A 31 -0.38 8.87 -3.49
C ALA A 31 0.94 8.07 -3.49
N GLU A 32 2.05 8.76 -3.35
CA GLU A 32 3.40 8.22 -3.35
C GLU A 32 4.01 8.18 -1.93
N PRO A 33 5.07 7.41 -1.70
CA PRO A 33 5.79 7.40 -0.43
C PRO A 33 6.18 8.81 0.04
N GLY A 34 5.77 9.16 1.26
CA GLY A 34 5.99 10.48 1.85
C GLY A 34 4.79 11.41 1.81
N ASP A 35 3.82 11.16 0.94
CA ASP A 35 2.58 11.94 0.89
C ASP A 35 1.72 11.71 2.13
N SER A 36 0.94 12.72 2.52
CA SER A 36 0.01 12.62 3.67
C SER A 36 -1.05 11.54 3.46
N GLU A 37 -1.53 11.41 2.24
CA GLU A 37 -2.57 10.44 1.84
C GLU A 37 -2.04 9.02 1.70
N TYR A 38 -0.71 8.85 1.56
CA TYR A 38 -0.11 7.53 1.40
C TYR A 38 -0.39 6.62 2.59
N ASN A 39 -0.99 5.48 2.32
CA ASN A 39 -1.40 4.49 3.30
C ASN A 39 -1.31 3.08 2.70
N PHE A 40 -1.75 2.05 3.44
CA PHE A 40 -1.69 0.67 2.94
C PHE A 40 -2.47 0.47 1.63
N PHE A 41 -3.61 1.15 1.47
CA PHE A 41 -4.38 1.06 0.22
C PHE A 41 -3.60 1.65 -0.96
N SER A 42 -2.97 2.83 -0.78
CA SER A 42 -2.07 3.42 -1.77
C SER A 42 -0.91 2.47 -2.11
N PHE A 43 -0.26 1.91 -1.07
CA PHE A 43 0.81 0.93 -1.24
C PHE A 43 0.37 -0.28 -2.07
N MET A 44 -0.77 -0.90 -1.73
CA MET A 44 -1.31 -2.05 -2.44
C MET A 44 -1.66 -1.71 -3.89
N MET A 45 -2.25 -0.53 -4.12
CA MET A 45 -2.58 -0.08 -5.47
C MET A 45 -1.34 0.17 -6.33
N ASN A 46 -0.30 0.77 -5.78
CA ASN A 46 0.98 0.97 -6.46
C ASN A 46 1.75 -0.35 -6.65
N TYR A 47 1.55 -1.32 -5.77
CA TYR A 47 2.11 -2.67 -5.93
C TYR A 47 1.52 -3.38 -7.17
N TYR A 48 0.20 -3.33 -7.34
CA TYR A 48 -0.48 -4.00 -8.45
C TYR A 48 -0.49 -3.19 -9.76
N PHE A 49 -0.46 -1.86 -9.66
CA PHE A 49 -0.68 -0.98 -10.80
C PHE A 49 0.34 0.17 -10.85
N VAL A 50 0.41 0.78 -12.03
CA VAL A 50 0.88 2.15 -12.22
C VAL A 50 -0.39 3.02 -12.36
N PRO A 51 -0.87 3.64 -11.28
CA PRO A 51 -2.11 4.41 -11.29
C PRO A 51 -1.88 5.80 -11.86
N VAL A 52 -2.88 6.30 -12.61
CA VAL A 52 -2.86 7.65 -13.19
C VAL A 52 -4.20 8.34 -12.97
N LYS A 53 -4.19 9.49 -12.29
CA LYS A 53 -5.32 10.41 -12.23
C LYS A 53 -5.33 11.22 -13.52
N ALA A 54 -6.20 10.84 -14.47
CA ALA A 54 -6.19 11.40 -15.83
C ALA A 54 -6.91 12.74 -15.97
N GLY A 55 -7.76 13.10 -15.00
CA GLY A 55 -8.47 14.38 -14.97
C GLY A 55 -9.57 14.40 -13.93
N VAL A 56 -10.06 15.58 -13.63
CA VAL A 56 -11.18 15.81 -12.69
C VAL A 56 -12.44 16.20 -13.48
N ILE A 57 -13.58 15.69 -13.04
CA ILE A 57 -14.90 15.99 -13.60
C ILE A 57 -15.67 16.73 -12.51
N GLY A 58 -15.94 18.03 -12.74
CA GLY A 58 -16.67 18.86 -11.81
C GLY A 58 -18.11 18.37 -11.60
N SER A 59 -18.65 18.61 -10.40
CA SER A 59 -20.00 18.17 -9.97
C SER A 59 -21.11 18.65 -10.90
N GLY A 60 -20.98 19.84 -11.49
CA GLY A 60 -21.94 20.41 -12.45
C GLY A 60 -22.14 19.62 -13.75
N ASN A 61 -21.34 18.57 -14.01
CA ASN A 61 -21.51 17.65 -15.15
C ASN A 61 -22.48 16.49 -14.87
N TYR A 62 -23.05 16.42 -13.66
CA TYR A 62 -23.94 15.33 -13.23
C TYR A 62 -25.35 15.83 -12.92
N TYR A 63 -26.34 14.93 -13.06
CA TYR A 63 -27.70 15.19 -12.61
C TYR A 63 -28.24 13.95 -11.87
N PRO A 64 -28.69 14.09 -10.62
CA PRO A 64 -28.52 15.28 -9.77
C PRO A 64 -27.04 15.59 -9.51
N GLU A 65 -26.74 16.87 -9.25
CA GLU A 65 -25.38 17.31 -8.96
C GLU A 65 -24.90 16.73 -7.63
N PRO A 66 -23.76 16.01 -7.60
CA PRO A 66 -23.21 15.48 -6.37
C PRO A 66 -22.47 16.55 -5.56
N ASP A 67 -22.34 16.31 -4.25
CA ASP A 67 -21.61 17.20 -3.32
C ASP A 67 -20.07 17.14 -3.47
N VAL A 68 -19.57 16.20 -4.30
CA VAL A 68 -18.12 15.95 -4.44
C VAL A 68 -17.71 15.88 -5.90
N GLU A 69 -16.51 16.30 -6.19
CA GLU A 69 -15.90 16.13 -7.51
C GLU A 69 -15.51 14.67 -7.75
N THR A 70 -15.43 14.29 -9.01
CA THR A 70 -14.97 12.97 -9.42
C THR A 70 -13.74 13.07 -10.29
N ALA A 71 -12.99 11.99 -10.39
CA ALA A 71 -11.81 11.91 -11.21
C ALA A 71 -11.81 10.63 -12.06
N VAL A 72 -11.18 10.72 -13.22
CA VAL A 72 -10.89 9.56 -14.06
C VAL A 72 -9.60 8.92 -13.57
N LEU A 73 -9.70 7.73 -13.00
CA LEU A 73 -8.59 6.92 -12.54
C LEU A 73 -8.30 5.82 -13.57
N LYS A 74 -7.08 5.82 -14.11
CA LYS A 74 -6.57 4.75 -14.99
C LYS A 74 -5.57 3.90 -14.23
N LEU A 75 -5.69 2.59 -14.35
CA LEU A 75 -4.87 1.60 -13.68
C LEU A 75 -4.19 0.74 -14.74
N PHE A 76 -2.88 0.87 -14.87
CA PHE A 76 -2.09 0.03 -15.76
C PHE A 76 -1.42 -1.05 -14.93
N PRO A 77 -1.51 -2.35 -15.29
CA PRO A 77 -0.86 -3.42 -14.54
C PRO A 77 0.63 -3.15 -14.36
N ASN A 78 1.10 -3.23 -13.13
CA ASN A 78 2.52 -3.18 -12.82
C ASN A 78 3.14 -4.56 -13.07
N ARG A 79 3.72 -4.74 -14.26
CA ARG A 79 4.31 -6.02 -14.69
C ARG A 79 5.63 -6.35 -13.99
N GLU A 80 6.27 -5.36 -13.41
CA GLU A 80 7.54 -5.51 -12.70
C GLU A 80 7.35 -5.91 -11.23
N ARG A 81 6.13 -6.30 -10.83
CA ARG A 81 5.73 -6.74 -9.49
C ARG A 81 6.90 -7.03 -8.53
N HIS A 82 7.80 -6.13 -8.41
CA HIS A 82 8.97 -6.08 -7.51
C HIS A 82 9.52 -7.44 -7.03
N GLY A 83 9.33 -8.53 -7.82
CA GLY A 83 9.89 -9.87 -7.63
C GLY A 83 9.48 -10.57 -6.31
N VAL A 84 8.29 -10.31 -5.79
CA VAL A 84 7.67 -11.17 -4.77
C VAL A 84 7.03 -12.34 -5.49
N ASP A 85 7.39 -13.57 -5.13
CA ASP A 85 6.80 -14.76 -5.71
C ASP A 85 5.30 -14.84 -5.35
N SER A 86 4.48 -15.38 -6.25
CA SER A 86 3.04 -15.44 -6.06
C SER A 86 2.60 -16.22 -4.81
N GLU A 87 3.41 -17.15 -4.35
CA GLU A 87 3.16 -17.93 -3.13
C GLU A 87 3.37 -17.10 -1.84
N ASP A 88 4.24 -16.10 -1.88
CA ASP A 88 4.55 -15.23 -0.74
C ASP A 88 3.85 -13.89 -0.79
N GLU A 89 3.13 -13.59 -1.88
CA GLU A 89 2.46 -12.29 -2.08
C GLU A 89 1.47 -11.96 -0.96
N GLU A 90 0.67 -12.95 -0.54
CA GLU A 90 -0.33 -12.74 0.52
C GLU A 90 0.34 -12.41 1.86
N LYS A 91 1.36 -13.15 2.23
CA LYS A 91 2.14 -12.91 3.46
C LYS A 91 2.84 -11.56 3.42
N PHE A 92 3.42 -11.20 2.28
CA PHE A 92 4.05 -9.90 2.08
C PHE A 92 3.06 -8.76 2.27
N LEU A 93 1.87 -8.86 1.68
CA LEU A 93 0.83 -7.83 1.83
C LEU A 93 0.26 -7.79 3.26
N GLU A 94 0.14 -8.92 3.94
CA GLU A 94 -0.24 -8.95 5.37
C GLU A 94 0.83 -8.29 6.24
N PHE A 95 2.11 -8.57 5.99
CA PHE A 95 3.23 -7.89 6.65
C PHE A 95 3.16 -6.39 6.44
N ALA A 96 3.07 -5.94 5.18
CA ALA A 96 2.96 -4.52 4.85
C ALA A 96 1.75 -3.88 5.54
N LYS A 97 0.58 -4.53 5.53
CA LYS A 97 -0.62 -4.07 6.23
C LYS A 97 -0.38 -3.88 7.73
N GLY A 98 0.30 -4.84 8.36
CA GLY A 98 0.70 -4.75 9.76
C GLY A 98 1.58 -3.53 10.03
N MET A 99 2.59 -3.29 9.21
CA MET A 99 3.48 -2.14 9.33
C MET A 99 2.72 -0.82 9.14
N PHE A 100 1.82 -0.73 8.17
CA PHE A 100 1.03 0.48 7.90
C PHE A 100 0.02 0.85 8.99
N THR A 101 -0.33 -0.05 9.94
CA THR A 101 -1.13 0.32 11.12
C THR A 101 -0.44 1.40 11.95
N HIS A 102 0.89 1.50 11.83
CA HIS A 102 1.72 2.49 12.51
C HIS A 102 2.51 3.38 11.52
N LYS A 103 1.89 3.75 10.40
CA LYS A 103 2.54 4.39 9.24
C LYS A 103 3.40 5.62 9.55
N ARG A 104 3.10 6.36 10.62
CA ARG A 104 3.86 7.56 11.02
C ARG A 104 5.09 7.27 11.89
N LYS A 105 5.22 6.03 12.38
CA LYS A 105 6.38 5.63 13.21
C LYS A 105 7.55 5.21 12.33
N LYS A 106 8.76 5.29 12.92
CA LYS A 106 9.93 4.66 12.32
C LYS A 106 9.73 3.15 12.25
N VAL A 107 10.28 2.51 11.23
CA VAL A 107 10.19 1.06 10.98
C VAL A 107 10.47 0.26 12.26
N ARG A 108 11.58 0.51 12.95
CA ARG A 108 11.95 -0.19 14.19
C ARG A 108 10.87 -0.14 15.28
N ASN A 109 10.12 0.96 15.37
CA ASN A 109 9.07 1.11 16.37
C ASN A 109 7.74 0.54 15.88
N ALA A 110 7.41 0.76 14.60
CA ALA A 110 6.22 0.19 13.96
C ALA A 110 6.24 -1.33 14.03
N PHE A 111 7.40 -1.95 13.76
CA PHE A 111 7.60 -3.39 13.81
C PHE A 111 7.28 -3.99 15.21
N VAL A 112 7.80 -3.37 16.27
CA VAL A 112 7.50 -3.83 17.64
C VAL A 112 6.03 -3.68 17.99
N ASP A 113 5.39 -2.60 17.52
CA ASP A 113 3.96 -2.37 17.78
C ASP A 113 3.05 -3.29 16.95
N ALA A 114 3.46 -3.63 15.74
CA ALA A 114 2.74 -4.55 14.84
C ALA A 114 2.92 -6.04 15.23
N ARG A 115 3.76 -6.37 16.21
CA ARG A 115 4.13 -7.75 16.58
C ARG A 115 2.98 -8.73 16.72
N ASN A 116 1.82 -8.27 17.24
CA ASN A 116 0.64 -9.13 17.42
C ASN A 116 0.03 -9.53 16.05
N ILE A 117 0.08 -8.61 15.07
CA ILE A 117 -0.37 -8.86 13.70
C ILE A 117 0.62 -9.76 13.00
N LEU A 118 1.92 -9.55 13.25
CA LEU A 118 3.02 -10.33 12.67
C LEU A 118 3.27 -11.66 13.39
N SER A 119 2.50 -11.96 14.44
CA SER A 119 2.60 -13.20 15.23
C SER A 119 3.98 -13.44 15.85
N ILE A 120 4.69 -12.39 16.28
CA ILE A 120 6.02 -12.47 16.91
C ILE A 120 5.98 -12.07 18.38
N GLY A 121 6.91 -12.67 19.15
CA GLY A 121 7.11 -12.36 20.56
C GLY A 121 7.65 -10.94 20.78
N LYS A 122 7.25 -10.28 21.89
CA LYS A 122 7.70 -8.92 22.20
C LYS A 122 9.21 -8.79 22.33
N ASP A 123 9.85 -9.75 22.99
CA ASP A 123 11.29 -9.72 23.24
C ASP A 123 12.09 -10.04 21.97
N GLU A 124 11.54 -10.89 21.12
CA GLU A 124 12.07 -11.18 19.80
C GLU A 124 12.00 -9.97 18.88
N ALA A 125 10.81 -9.33 18.78
CA ALA A 125 10.65 -8.10 18.01
C ALA A 125 11.63 -7.00 18.45
N LYS A 126 11.92 -6.88 19.74
CA LYS A 126 12.89 -5.92 20.27
C LYS A 126 14.34 -6.26 19.92
N LYS A 127 14.68 -7.53 19.82
CA LYS A 127 16.05 -7.95 19.48
C LYS A 127 16.40 -7.64 18.04
N ILE A 128 15.47 -7.88 17.13
CA ILE A 128 15.72 -7.78 15.69
C ILE A 128 15.43 -6.40 15.09
N ARG A 129 14.64 -5.56 15.77
CA ARG A 129 14.13 -4.28 15.23
C ARG A 129 15.20 -3.30 14.72
N ASP A 130 16.37 -3.28 15.38
CA ASP A 130 17.45 -2.33 15.06
C ASP A 130 18.37 -2.88 13.95
N GLU A 131 18.23 -4.16 13.60
CA GLU A 131 18.93 -4.84 12.52
C GLU A 131 18.12 -4.90 11.21
N LEU A 132 16.85 -4.43 11.24
CA LEU A 132 16.00 -4.40 10.06
C LEU A 132 16.47 -3.32 9.09
N SER A 133 16.39 -3.62 7.80
CA SER A 133 16.59 -2.63 6.74
C SER A 133 15.64 -1.44 6.96
N HIS A 134 16.10 -0.26 6.59
CA HIS A 134 15.33 0.98 6.68
C HIS A 134 14.79 1.31 8.09
N SER A 135 15.37 0.74 9.17
CA SER A 135 14.88 0.87 10.56
C SER A 135 14.61 2.31 11.01
N GLU A 136 15.32 3.29 10.49
CA GLU A 136 15.21 4.71 10.80
C GLU A 136 14.19 5.48 9.94
N LYS A 137 13.80 4.95 8.77
CA LYS A 137 12.75 5.55 7.95
C LYS A 137 11.37 5.41 8.61
N ARG A 138 10.44 6.30 8.27
CA ARG A 138 9.02 6.11 8.63
C ARG A 138 8.38 5.13 7.65
N VAL A 139 7.41 4.35 8.13
CA VAL A 139 6.73 3.35 7.29
C VAL A 139 6.06 4.01 6.07
N ASN A 140 5.44 5.17 6.22
CA ASN A 140 4.83 5.89 5.10
C ASN A 140 5.82 6.54 4.12
N GLN A 141 7.11 6.37 4.32
CA GLN A 141 8.17 6.83 3.42
C GLN A 141 8.83 5.68 2.67
N LEU A 142 8.41 4.43 2.95
CA LEU A 142 8.98 3.26 2.31
C LEU A 142 8.39 3.09 0.90
N GLU A 143 9.29 2.91 -0.04
CA GLU A 143 8.96 2.41 -1.37
C GLU A 143 8.62 0.90 -1.31
N ILE A 144 8.01 0.38 -2.36
CA ILE A 144 7.64 -1.04 -2.42
C ILE A 144 8.88 -1.93 -2.33
N VAL A 145 9.97 -1.55 -3.01
CA VAL A 145 11.26 -2.29 -2.96
C VAL A 145 11.81 -2.32 -1.54
N GLU A 146 11.78 -1.20 -0.84
CA GLU A 146 12.26 -1.10 0.54
C GLU A 146 11.39 -1.89 1.52
N MET A 147 10.06 -1.93 1.31
CA MET A 147 9.16 -2.77 2.10
C MET A 147 9.43 -4.26 1.85
N LYS A 148 9.81 -4.64 0.63
CA LYS A 148 10.20 -6.00 0.30
C LYS A 148 11.50 -6.39 0.99
N GLU A 149 12.53 -5.54 0.96
CA GLU A 149 13.79 -5.78 1.67
C GLU A 149 13.54 -5.98 3.17
N LEU A 150 12.68 -5.15 3.74
CA LEU A 150 12.26 -5.27 5.14
C LEU A 150 11.53 -6.59 5.42
N TYR A 151 10.68 -7.04 4.51
CA TYR A 151 10.00 -8.34 4.62
C TYR A 151 10.97 -9.51 4.53
N GLN A 152 11.95 -9.45 3.62
CA GLN A 152 13.00 -10.47 3.51
C GLN A 152 13.85 -10.57 4.78
N ASP A 153 14.20 -9.44 5.39
CA ASP A 153 14.88 -9.42 6.69
C ASP A 153 14.05 -10.09 7.80
N PHE A 154 12.75 -9.82 7.80
CA PHE A 154 11.80 -10.43 8.75
C PHE A 154 11.73 -11.95 8.57
N GLU A 155 11.55 -12.45 7.34
CA GLU A 155 11.50 -13.87 7.03
C GLU A 155 12.82 -14.58 7.42
N ALA A 156 13.95 -13.97 7.09
CA ALA A 156 15.28 -14.53 7.39
C ALA A 156 15.57 -14.66 8.90
N LYS A 157 14.92 -13.83 9.73
CA LYS A 157 15.13 -13.81 11.19
C LYS A 157 14.06 -14.58 11.96
N ASN A 158 12.94 -14.91 11.32
CA ASN A 158 11.82 -15.62 11.92
C ASN A 158 11.87 -17.14 11.65
N LEU A 159 12.93 -17.59 11.01
CA LEU A 159 13.26 -19.01 10.81
C LEU A 159 14.13 -19.54 12.02
#